data_29065cc8890a38ccd0e2fa11da9a8dfe
#
_entry.id   29065cc8890a38ccd0e2fa11da9a8dfe
#
_cell.length_a   1.000
_cell.length_b   1.000
_cell.length_c   1.000
_cell.angle_alpha   90.00
_cell.angle_beta   90.00
_cell.angle_gamma   90.00
#
_symmetry.space_group_name_H-M   'P 1'
#
loop_
_entity.id
_entity.type
_entity.pdbx_description
1 polymer ?
#
loop_
_entity_poly.entity_id
_entity_poly.type
_entity_poly.pdbx_seq_one_letter_code
_entity_poly.pdbx_strand_id
1 'polypeptide(L)'
;MLTGALSATAFAAETLTATTDSITFRKAIDVTNAVGAGGITGTIAFDVTAADESDLPDDGEKNYVGSVDQLDGSDIIATFAADDSGIANKESDVSVGFDTSKFEAPGVYYYHLTERDPGIHGLTATTATYLLKVRVVNDNTSDPDGTTFKIDYATLTSLDDNTKSDLITNTYTTHGLTVTKALAGDWADYTDHFIFTLEITDPDADPGRMASVTVQTTSAAGVRSNAEVKPFTNGKVSFSETIRGGDMIKVTGLPTGAAYTITESGLDAEKYTTAWTLDGETLSTERALPKQTVGAADTALTVTNTRSSIAPTGLLLDAAPYGAMLALAAGSGLVFFRKRRRED
;
A
#
# COMPACT_ATOMS: atom_id res chain seq x y z
N MET A 1 3.17 -16.57 -15.35
CA MET A 1 2.82 -17.25 -14.08
C MET A 1 4.08 -17.90 -13.58
N LEU A 2 4.72 -17.30 -12.58
CA LEU A 2 5.80 -17.95 -11.87
C LEU A 2 5.39 -17.93 -10.39
N THR A 3 4.72 -19.00 -9.97
CA THR A 3 4.41 -19.29 -8.57
C THR A 3 5.70 -19.81 -7.94
N GLY A 4 6.47 -18.91 -7.37
CA GLY A 4 7.55 -19.28 -6.45
C GLY A 4 6.95 -19.60 -5.09
N ALA A 5 6.57 -20.86 -4.88
CA ALA A 5 6.34 -21.36 -3.55
C ALA A 5 7.69 -21.33 -2.83
N LEU A 6 7.83 -20.50 -1.80
CA LEU A 6 8.86 -20.64 -0.80
C LEU A 6 8.58 -21.96 -0.08
N SER A 7 9.35 -23.01 -0.43
CA SER A 7 9.37 -24.23 0.33
C SER A 7 9.97 -23.90 1.70
N ALA A 8 9.17 -24.05 2.76
CA ALA A 8 9.68 -24.11 4.12
C ALA A 8 10.56 -25.36 4.22
N THR A 9 11.86 -25.21 4.03
CA THR A 9 12.83 -26.20 4.46
C THR A 9 12.90 -26.11 5.97
N ALA A 10 12.57 -27.22 6.64
CA ALA A 10 12.79 -27.36 8.07
C ALA A 10 14.30 -27.23 8.33
N PHE A 11 14.71 -26.05 8.82
CA PHE A 11 16.06 -25.80 9.27
C PHE A 11 16.28 -26.43 10.65
N ALA A 12 17.46 -27.06 10.82
CA ALA A 12 17.97 -27.47 12.11
C ALA A 12 17.91 -26.27 13.08
N ALA A 13 17.70 -26.54 14.38
CA ALA A 13 17.58 -25.53 15.43
C ALA A 13 18.68 -24.47 15.28
N GLU A 14 18.32 -23.32 14.69
CA GLU A 14 19.28 -22.28 14.40
C GLU A 14 19.66 -21.56 15.70
N THR A 15 20.96 -21.55 15.97
CA THR A 15 21.52 -20.64 16.95
C THR A 15 21.59 -19.25 16.34
N LEU A 16 21.23 -18.24 17.11
CA LEU A 16 21.41 -16.85 16.70
C LEU A 16 22.88 -16.55 16.49
N THR A 17 23.16 -15.60 15.61
CA THR A 17 24.55 -15.07 15.50
C THR A 17 24.90 -14.37 16.79
N ALA A 18 25.98 -14.80 17.44
CA ALA A 18 26.45 -14.24 18.71
C ALA A 18 27.86 -13.66 18.55
N THR A 19 28.09 -12.54 19.21
CA THR A 19 29.42 -11.99 19.49
C THR A 19 29.74 -12.16 21.00
N THR A 20 30.80 -11.55 21.49
CA THR A 20 31.15 -11.61 22.92
C THR A 20 30.12 -10.93 23.82
N ASP A 21 29.34 -9.98 23.29
CA ASP A 21 28.44 -9.08 24.02
C ASP A 21 27.14 -8.79 23.33
N SER A 22 26.83 -9.43 22.19
CA SER A 22 25.56 -9.24 21.48
C SER A 22 25.09 -10.49 20.77
N ILE A 23 23.80 -10.51 20.46
CA ILE A 23 23.17 -11.52 19.61
C ILE A 23 22.39 -10.84 18.49
N THR A 24 22.21 -11.54 17.38
CA THR A 24 21.47 -11.02 16.22
C THR A 24 20.44 -12.05 15.77
N PHE A 25 19.21 -11.59 15.56
CA PHE A 25 18.15 -12.31 14.89
C PHE A 25 17.66 -11.49 13.68
N ARG A 26 16.78 -12.06 12.84
CA ARG A 26 16.25 -11.39 11.66
C ARG A 26 14.77 -11.02 11.85
N LYS A 27 14.40 -9.85 11.32
CA LYS A 27 13.03 -9.41 11.17
C LYS A 27 12.66 -9.38 9.70
N ALA A 28 11.55 -10.01 9.30
CA ALA A 28 11.06 -10.02 7.94
C ALA A 28 9.65 -9.42 7.82
N ILE A 29 9.34 -8.92 6.62
CA ILE A 29 8.02 -8.52 6.19
C ILE A 29 7.58 -9.45 5.05
N ASP A 30 6.56 -10.26 5.31
CA ASP A 30 5.90 -11.06 4.27
C ASP A 30 4.98 -10.15 3.44
N VAL A 31 5.31 -9.99 2.17
CA VAL A 31 4.58 -9.16 1.20
C VAL A 31 3.80 -9.99 0.18
N THR A 32 3.55 -11.28 0.45
CA THR A 32 2.78 -12.16 -0.46
C THR A 32 1.38 -11.63 -0.75
N ASN A 33 0.76 -10.93 0.21
CA ASN A 33 -0.55 -10.29 0.09
C ASN A 33 -0.46 -8.81 -0.33
N ALA A 34 0.73 -8.32 -0.66
CA ALA A 34 0.99 -6.93 -1.01
C ALA A 34 1.38 -6.80 -2.49
N VAL A 35 0.44 -7.09 -3.39
CA VAL A 35 0.68 -7.08 -4.85
C VAL A 35 1.09 -5.69 -5.32
N GLY A 36 2.29 -5.61 -5.92
CA GLY A 36 2.84 -4.37 -6.47
C GLY A 36 3.30 -3.35 -5.42
N ALA A 37 3.39 -3.74 -4.16
CA ALA A 37 3.91 -2.86 -3.11
C ALA A 37 5.44 -2.79 -3.15
N GLY A 38 5.98 -1.59 -2.95
CA GLY A 38 7.41 -1.37 -2.70
C GLY A 38 7.83 -1.77 -1.29
N GLY A 39 6.90 -2.21 -0.43
CA GLY A 39 7.11 -2.52 0.97
C GLY A 39 6.91 -1.30 1.88
N ILE A 40 7.40 -1.42 3.10
CA ILE A 40 7.35 -0.36 4.11
C ILE A 40 8.74 0.18 4.41
N THR A 41 8.81 1.41 4.89
CA THR A 41 10.03 2.03 5.44
C THR A 41 9.86 2.38 6.91
N GLY A 42 10.97 2.53 7.63
CA GLY A 42 10.97 2.90 9.04
C GLY A 42 11.47 1.79 9.96
N THR A 43 11.11 1.86 11.23
CA THR A 43 11.64 0.97 12.27
C THR A 43 10.52 0.18 12.95
N ILE A 44 10.83 -1.05 13.33
CA ILE A 44 10.01 -1.91 14.20
C ILE A 44 10.84 -2.18 15.44
N ALA A 45 10.32 -1.84 16.61
CA ALA A 45 11.02 -1.97 17.88
C ALA A 45 10.64 -3.26 18.62
N PHE A 46 11.55 -3.73 19.45
CA PHE A 46 11.37 -4.88 20.32
C PHE A 46 11.64 -4.50 21.77
N ASP A 47 10.95 -5.18 22.66
CA ASP A 47 11.17 -5.10 24.10
C ASP A 47 11.75 -6.44 24.59
N VAL A 48 12.76 -6.36 25.46
CA VAL A 48 13.31 -7.51 26.17
C VAL A 48 13.02 -7.31 27.65
N THR A 49 12.40 -8.32 28.26
CA THR A 49 12.05 -8.33 29.69
C THR A 49 12.54 -9.61 30.35
N ALA A 50 12.50 -9.67 31.67
CA ALA A 50 12.77 -10.92 32.40
C ALA A 50 11.78 -12.02 31.98
N ALA A 51 12.24 -13.25 31.80
CA ALA A 51 11.36 -14.39 31.63
C ALA A 51 10.69 -14.78 32.96
N ASP A 52 9.62 -15.56 32.90
CA ASP A 52 8.99 -16.12 34.08
C ASP A 52 9.81 -17.32 34.61
N GLU A 53 9.85 -17.52 35.92
CA GLU A 53 10.55 -18.68 36.53
C GLU A 53 10.02 -20.02 35.98
N SER A 54 8.75 -20.07 35.60
CA SER A 54 8.09 -21.26 35.03
C SER A 54 8.60 -21.62 33.61
N ASP A 55 9.28 -20.70 32.93
CA ASP A 55 9.83 -20.92 31.58
C ASP A 55 11.25 -21.53 31.63
N LEU A 56 11.85 -21.59 32.83
CA LEU A 56 13.14 -22.16 33.02
C LEU A 56 13.06 -23.70 33.04
N PRO A 57 13.87 -24.41 32.23
CA PRO A 57 13.86 -25.86 32.23
C PRO A 57 14.55 -26.41 33.50
N ASP A 58 14.03 -27.55 33.98
CA ASP A 58 14.71 -28.35 35.02
C ASP A 58 15.56 -29.43 34.33
N ASP A 59 16.66 -29.01 33.72
CA ASP A 59 17.53 -29.86 32.90
C ASP A 59 18.91 -30.14 33.54
N GLY A 60 19.09 -29.67 34.80
CA GLY A 60 20.34 -29.81 35.54
C GLY A 60 21.42 -28.81 35.14
N GLU A 61 21.15 -27.89 34.21
CA GLU A 61 21.98 -26.73 33.91
C GLU A 61 21.75 -25.62 34.95
N LYS A 62 22.67 -24.66 34.99
CA LYS A 62 22.50 -23.43 35.77
C LYS A 62 21.64 -22.46 34.97
N ASN A 63 20.32 -22.45 35.23
CA ASN A 63 19.36 -21.61 34.60
C ASN A 63 19.02 -20.39 35.47
N TYR A 64 18.97 -19.20 34.88
CA TYR A 64 18.71 -17.93 35.54
C TYR A 64 17.63 -17.14 34.81
N VAL A 65 16.76 -16.49 35.55
CA VAL A 65 15.93 -15.42 34.99
C VAL A 65 16.83 -14.24 34.64
N GLY A 66 16.77 -13.78 33.40
CA GLY A 66 17.56 -12.64 32.94
C GLY A 66 17.04 -11.32 33.53
N SER A 67 17.92 -10.36 33.72
CA SER A 67 17.56 -9.01 34.18
C SER A 67 17.73 -8.00 33.03
N VAL A 68 16.81 -7.04 32.94
CA VAL A 68 16.92 -5.92 32.00
C VAL A 68 18.21 -5.10 32.20
N ASP A 69 18.73 -5.07 33.43
CA ASP A 69 20.00 -4.40 33.74
C ASP A 69 21.22 -5.06 33.05
N GLN A 70 21.07 -6.27 32.53
CA GLN A 70 22.07 -6.98 31.74
C GLN A 70 22.10 -6.56 30.26
N LEU A 71 21.13 -5.79 29.80
CA LEU A 71 21.14 -5.20 28.48
C LEU A 71 22.05 -3.96 28.47
N ASP A 72 22.65 -3.65 27.33
CA ASP A 72 23.57 -2.50 27.17
C ASP A 72 22.82 -1.16 27.02
N GLY A 73 21.48 -1.17 26.96
CA GLY A 73 20.64 0.01 26.80
C GLY A 73 20.49 0.50 25.37
N SER A 74 21.04 -0.23 24.40
CA SER A 74 20.84 0.09 22.98
C SER A 74 19.40 -0.20 22.54
N ASP A 75 18.90 0.56 21.58
CA ASP A 75 17.60 0.32 20.96
C ASP A 75 17.61 -1.01 20.20
N ILE A 76 16.63 -1.85 20.46
CA ILE A 76 16.43 -3.13 19.78
C ILE A 76 15.43 -2.90 18.65
N ILE A 77 15.95 -2.62 17.44
CA ILE A 77 15.13 -2.21 16.30
C ILE A 77 15.52 -2.95 15.02
N ALA A 78 14.51 -3.27 14.20
CA ALA A 78 14.66 -3.58 12.79
C ALA A 78 14.47 -2.30 11.97
N THR A 79 15.32 -2.07 10.97
CA THR A 79 15.22 -0.90 10.09
C THR A 79 14.93 -1.33 8.67
N PHE A 80 13.87 -0.78 8.09
CA PHE A 80 13.46 -0.99 6.71
C PHE A 80 13.66 0.30 5.92
N ALA A 81 14.40 0.22 4.83
CA ALA A 81 14.69 1.35 3.94
C ALA A 81 14.40 0.97 2.49
N ALA A 82 13.96 1.94 1.70
CA ALA A 82 13.81 1.77 0.27
C ALA A 82 15.13 2.09 -0.45
N ASP A 83 15.37 1.37 -1.55
CA ASP A 83 16.42 1.70 -2.51
C ASP A 83 16.01 2.88 -3.42
N ASP A 84 16.89 3.29 -4.33
CA ASP A 84 16.63 4.38 -5.28
C ASP A 84 15.47 4.09 -6.24
N SER A 85 15.06 2.82 -6.39
CA SER A 85 13.90 2.41 -7.17
C SER A 85 12.58 2.50 -6.39
N GLY A 86 12.62 2.83 -5.10
CA GLY A 86 11.46 2.84 -4.21
C GLY A 86 11.04 1.46 -3.73
N ILE A 87 11.93 0.47 -3.76
CA ILE A 87 11.67 -0.88 -3.26
C ILE A 87 12.35 -1.03 -1.90
N ALA A 88 11.55 -1.27 -0.85
CA ALA A 88 12.05 -1.49 0.48
C ALA A 88 12.69 -2.88 0.64
N ASN A 89 13.70 -2.98 1.48
CA ASN A 89 14.20 -4.28 1.94
C ASN A 89 13.10 -5.01 2.72
N LYS A 90 13.08 -6.32 2.60
CA LYS A 90 12.07 -7.19 3.23
C LYS A 90 12.56 -7.86 4.50
N GLU A 91 13.84 -7.77 4.77
CA GLU A 91 14.49 -8.32 5.96
C GLU A 91 15.45 -7.29 6.54
N SER A 92 15.60 -7.35 7.86
CA SER A 92 16.54 -6.51 8.63
C SER A 92 17.09 -7.31 9.78
N ASP A 93 18.40 -7.19 10.02
CA ASP A 93 19.02 -7.73 11.22
C ASP A 93 18.66 -6.88 12.43
N VAL A 94 18.44 -7.56 13.56
CA VAL A 94 18.13 -6.94 14.86
C VAL A 94 19.16 -7.41 15.87
N SER A 95 19.87 -6.48 16.46
CA SER A 95 20.87 -6.77 17.49
C SER A 95 20.32 -6.51 18.89
N VAL A 96 20.61 -7.41 19.80
CA VAL A 96 20.41 -7.23 21.25
C VAL A 96 21.77 -7.20 21.91
N GLY A 97 22.16 -6.06 22.44
CA GLY A 97 23.41 -5.88 23.14
C GLY A 97 23.31 -6.13 24.63
N PHE A 98 24.37 -6.65 25.23
CA PHE A 98 24.44 -6.98 26.65
C PHE A 98 25.66 -6.32 27.30
N ASP A 99 25.47 -5.79 28.51
CA ASP A 99 26.56 -5.42 29.42
C ASP A 99 27.02 -6.68 30.16
N THR A 100 28.05 -7.33 29.62
CA THR A 100 28.55 -8.60 30.15
C THR A 100 29.11 -8.48 31.57
N SER A 101 29.43 -7.27 32.05
CA SER A 101 29.83 -7.03 33.44
C SER A 101 28.72 -7.19 34.48
N LYS A 102 27.45 -7.25 34.01
CA LYS A 102 26.25 -7.41 34.86
C LYS A 102 25.85 -8.88 35.10
N PHE A 103 26.50 -9.83 34.43
CA PHE A 103 26.27 -11.23 34.73
C PHE A 103 27.05 -11.60 36.00
N GLU A 104 26.39 -12.40 36.86
CA GLU A 104 26.99 -12.78 38.15
C GLU A 104 27.69 -14.14 38.10
N ALA A 105 27.30 -14.99 37.14
CA ALA A 105 27.85 -16.34 37.01
C ALA A 105 27.72 -16.87 35.57
N PRO A 106 28.56 -17.85 35.17
CA PRO A 106 28.32 -18.58 33.93
C PRO A 106 27.08 -19.46 34.06
N GLY A 107 26.26 -19.51 32.98
CA GLY A 107 25.02 -20.25 32.93
C GLY A 107 24.16 -19.85 31.79
N VAL A 108 22.87 -20.16 31.86
CA VAL A 108 21.88 -19.85 30.83
C VAL A 108 20.89 -18.84 31.36
N TYR A 109 20.76 -17.72 30.69
CA TYR A 109 19.87 -16.63 31.07
C TYR A 109 18.69 -16.58 30.11
N TYR A 110 17.49 -16.41 30.67
CA TYR A 110 16.22 -16.45 29.95
C TYR A 110 15.52 -15.10 30.02
N TYR A 111 15.07 -14.61 28.83
CA TYR A 111 14.36 -13.35 28.66
C TYR A 111 13.13 -13.58 27.81
N HIS A 112 12.11 -12.74 27.98
CA HIS A 112 11.04 -12.59 27.00
C HIS A 112 11.42 -11.50 25.99
N LEU A 113 11.26 -11.79 24.69
CA LEU A 113 11.36 -10.84 23.61
C LEU A 113 9.97 -10.68 22.99
N THR A 114 9.49 -9.46 22.89
CA THR A 114 8.20 -9.12 22.27
C THR A 114 8.39 -8.00 21.25
N GLU A 115 7.60 -8.03 20.18
CA GLU A 115 7.56 -6.94 19.22
C GLU A 115 6.62 -5.85 19.72
N ARG A 116 7.03 -4.60 19.62
CA ARG A 116 6.18 -3.45 19.84
C ARG A 116 5.38 -3.17 18.57
N ASP A 117 4.03 -3.11 18.67
CA ASP A 117 3.19 -2.76 17.51
C ASP A 117 3.65 -1.40 16.92
N PRO A 118 4.13 -1.36 15.69
CA PRO A 118 4.59 -0.13 15.06
C PRO A 118 3.45 0.77 14.61
N GLY A 119 2.19 0.32 14.65
CA GLY A 119 1.02 1.07 14.22
C GLY A 119 1.01 1.41 12.72
N ILE A 120 1.68 0.61 11.87
CA ILE A 120 1.79 0.85 10.42
C ILE A 120 0.56 0.28 9.73
N HIS A 121 -0.15 1.11 8.96
CA HIS A 121 -1.32 0.67 8.21
C HIS A 121 -0.97 -0.44 7.19
N GLY A 122 -1.81 -1.47 7.14
CA GLY A 122 -1.59 -2.64 6.30
C GLY A 122 -0.61 -3.67 6.85
N LEU A 123 0.18 -3.33 7.89
CA LEU A 123 1.07 -4.25 8.57
C LEU A 123 0.34 -4.95 9.73
N THR A 124 0.38 -6.27 9.74
CA THR A 124 -0.04 -7.09 10.88
C THR A 124 1.21 -7.52 11.61
N ALA A 125 1.44 -6.93 12.79
CA ALA A 125 2.55 -7.27 13.67
C ALA A 125 2.31 -8.63 14.34
N THR A 126 3.40 -9.34 14.67
CA THR A 126 3.28 -10.52 15.52
C THR A 126 2.94 -10.13 16.96
N THR A 127 2.07 -10.91 17.58
CA THR A 127 1.75 -10.78 19.01
C THR A 127 2.45 -11.85 19.84
N ALA A 128 3.27 -12.69 19.22
CA ALA A 128 3.98 -13.77 19.87
C ALA A 128 5.00 -13.25 20.89
N THR A 129 5.09 -13.94 22.02
CA THR A 129 6.20 -13.80 22.97
C THR A 129 7.24 -14.85 22.64
N TYR A 130 8.50 -14.45 22.57
CA TYR A 130 9.62 -15.33 22.30
C TYR A 130 10.48 -15.49 23.55
N LEU A 131 10.83 -16.73 23.86
CA LEU A 131 11.81 -17.05 24.90
C LEU A 131 13.22 -16.93 24.29
N LEU A 132 13.93 -15.91 24.69
CA LEU A 132 15.33 -15.68 24.33
C LEU A 132 16.21 -16.36 25.37
N LYS A 133 16.92 -17.44 24.97
CA LYS A 133 17.89 -18.17 25.78
C LYS A 133 19.29 -17.71 25.42
N VAL A 134 20.04 -17.19 26.38
CA VAL A 134 21.41 -16.68 26.20
C VAL A 134 22.35 -17.49 27.10
N ARG A 135 23.32 -18.18 26.51
CA ARG A 135 24.36 -18.87 27.24
C ARG A 135 25.55 -17.96 27.47
N VAL A 136 25.91 -17.81 28.71
CA VAL A 136 27.05 -17.00 29.20
C VAL A 136 28.12 -17.90 29.76
N VAL A 137 29.35 -17.68 29.36
CA VAL A 137 30.53 -18.44 29.80
C VAL A 137 31.64 -17.49 30.29
N ASN A 138 32.60 -18.02 31.05
CA ASN A 138 33.79 -17.25 31.40
C ASN A 138 34.59 -16.87 30.15
N ASP A 139 35.06 -15.65 30.06
CA ASP A 139 35.96 -15.21 28.98
C ASP A 139 37.44 -15.45 29.39
N ASN A 140 37.84 -16.70 29.31
CA ASN A 140 39.21 -17.12 29.64
C ASN A 140 40.27 -16.55 28.67
N THR A 141 39.85 -15.84 27.62
CA THR A 141 40.76 -15.24 26.62
C THR A 141 41.22 -13.87 27.07
N SER A 142 40.34 -13.04 27.60
CA SER A 142 40.61 -11.69 28.08
C SER A 142 40.90 -11.65 29.59
N ASP A 143 40.42 -12.65 30.35
CA ASP A 143 40.59 -12.75 31.80
C ASP A 143 40.81 -14.21 32.25
N PRO A 144 42.07 -14.65 32.35
CA PRO A 144 42.40 -16.00 32.79
C PRO A 144 41.91 -16.34 34.21
N ASP A 145 41.65 -15.33 35.06
CA ASP A 145 41.17 -15.50 36.44
C ASP A 145 39.63 -15.73 36.49
N GLY A 146 38.94 -15.62 35.35
CA GLY A 146 37.55 -16.04 35.18
C GLY A 146 36.52 -15.13 35.84
N THR A 147 36.82 -13.83 35.93
CA THR A 147 35.91 -12.81 36.50
C THR A 147 35.10 -12.05 35.43
N THR A 148 35.46 -12.24 34.16
CA THR A 148 34.74 -11.64 33.01
C THR A 148 33.94 -12.70 32.25
N PHE A 149 32.84 -12.28 31.69
CA PHE A 149 31.89 -13.14 30.96
C PHE A 149 31.76 -12.73 29.49
N LYS A 150 31.39 -13.70 28.67
CA LYS A 150 30.99 -13.48 27.27
C LYS A 150 29.82 -14.34 26.90
N ILE A 151 29.08 -13.95 25.86
CA ILE A 151 28.02 -14.73 25.25
C ILE A 151 28.67 -15.84 24.39
N ASP A 152 28.22 -17.08 24.58
CA ASP A 152 28.66 -18.25 23.82
C ASP A 152 27.71 -18.52 22.65
N TYR A 153 26.43 -18.61 22.95
CA TYR A 153 25.36 -18.74 21.94
C TYR A 153 24.03 -18.22 22.49
N ALA A 154 23.07 -18.02 21.58
CA ALA A 154 21.68 -17.76 21.95
C ALA A 154 20.71 -18.51 21.03
N THR A 155 19.48 -18.73 21.49
CA THR A 155 18.38 -19.26 20.70
C THR A 155 17.12 -18.48 21.00
N LEU A 156 16.23 -18.41 20.01
CA LEU A 156 14.92 -17.79 20.12
C LEU A 156 13.85 -18.85 19.89
N THR A 157 12.89 -18.97 20.81
CA THR A 157 11.80 -19.94 20.73
C THR A 157 10.48 -19.22 20.95
N SER A 158 9.52 -19.36 20.02
CA SER A 158 8.17 -18.85 20.19
C SER A 158 7.48 -19.62 21.32
N LEU A 159 6.87 -18.90 22.24
CA LEU A 159 6.09 -19.52 23.33
C LEU A 159 4.70 -19.98 22.86
N ASP A 160 4.21 -19.49 21.71
CA ASP A 160 2.89 -19.85 21.18
C ASP A 160 2.85 -21.27 20.59
N ASP A 161 3.92 -21.66 19.89
CA ASP A 161 3.99 -22.94 19.16
C ASP A 161 5.24 -23.76 19.47
N ASN A 162 6.09 -23.29 20.38
CA ASN A 162 7.36 -23.89 20.78
C ASN A 162 8.34 -24.13 19.62
N THR A 163 8.27 -23.29 18.56
CA THR A 163 9.20 -23.35 17.43
C THR A 163 10.42 -22.48 17.66
N LYS A 164 11.59 -22.98 17.29
CA LYS A 164 12.83 -22.23 17.28
C LYS A 164 13.01 -21.56 15.93
N SER A 165 13.33 -20.28 15.91
CA SER A 165 13.60 -19.53 14.70
C SER A 165 14.53 -18.37 14.99
N ASP A 166 15.37 -18.03 14.03
CA ASP A 166 16.13 -16.78 14.02
C ASP A 166 15.37 -15.65 13.28
N LEU A 167 14.16 -15.93 12.80
CA LEU A 167 13.36 -15.04 11.97
C LEU A 167 11.99 -14.77 12.61
N ILE A 168 11.68 -13.49 12.81
CA ILE A 168 10.36 -13.00 13.21
C ILE A 168 9.70 -12.32 12.01
N THR A 169 8.48 -12.71 11.64
CA THR A 169 7.82 -12.25 10.41
C THR A 169 6.52 -11.51 10.71
N ASN A 170 6.33 -10.34 10.09
CA ASN A 170 5.05 -9.65 10.01
C ASN A 170 4.48 -9.80 8.59
N THR A 171 3.15 -9.64 8.46
CA THR A 171 2.49 -9.68 7.15
C THR A 171 2.06 -8.28 6.74
N TYR A 172 2.39 -7.89 5.50
CA TYR A 172 1.95 -6.63 4.92
C TYR A 172 0.92 -6.89 3.82
N THR A 173 -0.26 -6.27 3.94
CA THR A 173 -1.39 -6.41 3.02
C THR A 173 -1.69 -5.09 2.34
N THR A 174 -1.87 -5.11 1.02
CA THR A 174 -2.24 -3.94 0.22
C THR A 174 -3.34 -4.27 -0.77
N HIS A 175 -3.97 -3.22 -1.29
CA HIS A 175 -5.08 -3.25 -2.22
C HIS A 175 -4.76 -2.53 -3.52
N GLY A 176 -5.58 -2.76 -4.53
CA GLY A 176 -5.51 -2.11 -5.84
C GLY A 176 -6.56 -1.00 -5.99
N LEU A 177 -6.21 0.02 -6.77
CA LEU A 177 -7.13 1.03 -7.30
C LEU A 177 -7.11 0.93 -8.81
N THR A 178 -8.27 0.66 -9.41
CA THR A 178 -8.46 0.65 -10.87
C THR A 178 -9.33 1.83 -11.27
N VAL A 179 -8.89 2.60 -12.26
CA VAL A 179 -9.65 3.69 -12.88
C VAL A 179 -9.90 3.33 -14.34
N THR A 180 -11.16 3.08 -14.70
CA THR A 180 -11.57 2.76 -16.06
C THR A 180 -12.13 4.01 -16.72
N LYS A 181 -11.64 4.35 -17.91
CA LYS A 181 -12.16 5.43 -18.72
C LYS A 181 -13.29 4.93 -19.62
N ALA A 182 -14.48 5.49 -19.45
CA ALA A 182 -15.61 5.25 -20.33
C ALA A 182 -16.00 6.51 -21.12
N LEU A 183 -16.50 6.34 -22.34
CA LEU A 183 -17.06 7.41 -23.18
C LEU A 183 -18.52 7.10 -23.49
N ALA A 184 -19.34 8.15 -23.55
CA ALA A 184 -20.76 8.07 -23.86
C ALA A 184 -21.22 9.26 -24.72
N GLY A 185 -22.39 9.11 -25.35
CA GLY A 185 -23.02 10.13 -26.20
C GLY A 185 -22.62 10.01 -27.68
N ASP A 186 -23.45 10.63 -28.55
CA ASP A 186 -23.38 10.47 -30.00
C ASP A 186 -22.12 11.08 -30.64
N TRP A 187 -21.46 12.00 -29.92
CA TRP A 187 -20.26 12.71 -30.38
C TRP A 187 -19.02 12.34 -29.59
N ALA A 188 -19.06 11.24 -28.86
CA ALA A 188 -17.90 10.70 -28.18
C ALA A 188 -16.84 10.26 -29.20
N ASP A 189 -15.62 10.76 -29.04
CA ASP A 189 -14.49 10.43 -29.91
C ASP A 189 -13.47 9.55 -29.15
N TYR A 190 -13.37 8.30 -29.55
CA TYR A 190 -12.48 7.31 -28.92
C TYR A 190 -10.99 7.55 -29.25
N THR A 191 -10.66 8.52 -30.10
CA THR A 191 -9.30 8.97 -30.33
C THR A 191 -8.87 10.09 -29.41
N ASP A 192 -9.81 10.72 -28.68
CA ASP A 192 -9.52 11.76 -27.70
C ASP A 192 -8.69 11.23 -26.54
N HIS A 193 -7.79 12.07 -26.02
CA HIS A 193 -6.88 11.75 -24.94
C HIS A 193 -7.25 12.48 -23.66
N PHE A 194 -7.19 11.75 -22.56
CA PHE A 194 -7.54 12.25 -21.21
C PHE A 194 -6.33 12.08 -20.30
N ILE A 195 -5.93 13.14 -19.61
CA ILE A 195 -4.84 13.14 -18.65
C ILE A 195 -5.41 12.99 -17.25
N PHE A 196 -5.01 11.92 -16.57
CA PHE A 196 -5.38 11.66 -15.19
C PHE A 196 -4.18 11.94 -14.30
N THR A 197 -4.31 12.89 -13.39
CA THR A 197 -3.33 13.15 -12.33
C THR A 197 -3.84 12.51 -11.04
N LEU A 198 -3.08 11.58 -10.50
CA LEU A 198 -3.34 10.91 -9.23
C LEU A 198 -2.38 11.46 -8.18
N GLU A 199 -2.93 11.83 -7.04
CA GLU A 199 -2.16 12.16 -5.85
C GLU A 199 -2.53 11.16 -4.76
N ILE A 200 -1.54 10.46 -4.20
CA ILE A 200 -1.73 9.47 -3.16
C ILE A 200 -0.96 9.91 -1.92
N THR A 201 -1.60 9.83 -0.78
CA THR A 201 -1.03 10.17 0.52
C THR A 201 -1.00 8.92 1.37
N ASP A 202 0.16 8.64 1.94
CA ASP A 202 0.39 7.59 2.93
C ASP A 202 -0.53 7.81 4.14
N PRO A 203 -1.23 6.80 4.65
CA PRO A 203 -2.01 6.92 5.88
C PRO A 203 -1.12 7.26 7.09
N ASP A 204 0.15 6.83 7.07
CA ASP A 204 1.18 7.10 8.08
C ASP A 204 2.08 8.25 7.62
N ALA A 205 1.47 9.37 7.21
CA ALA A 205 2.19 10.45 6.52
C ALA A 205 3.29 11.13 7.33
N ASP A 206 3.28 10.99 8.67
CA ASP A 206 4.29 11.56 9.56
C ASP A 206 4.70 10.56 10.66
N PRO A 207 5.82 9.87 10.52
CA PRO A 207 6.64 9.76 9.32
C PRO A 207 5.98 8.83 8.27
N GLY A 208 6.16 9.15 6.99
CA GLY A 208 5.67 8.29 5.90
C GLY A 208 6.29 6.89 5.96
N ARG A 209 5.46 5.87 5.72
CA ARG A 209 5.85 4.46 5.84
C ARG A 209 5.79 3.69 4.52
N MET A 210 5.00 4.15 3.55
CA MET A 210 4.96 3.54 2.23
C MET A 210 6.23 3.86 1.44
N ALA A 211 6.87 2.83 0.88
CA ALA A 211 8.04 3.01 0.03
C ALA A 211 7.65 3.49 -1.38
N SER A 212 6.70 2.82 -2.02
CA SER A 212 6.22 3.15 -3.37
C SER A 212 4.88 2.50 -3.67
N VAL A 213 4.27 2.93 -4.78
CA VAL A 213 3.19 2.22 -5.47
C VAL A 213 3.65 1.77 -6.85
N THR A 214 2.95 0.79 -7.43
CA THR A 214 3.18 0.35 -8.82
C THR A 214 2.01 0.78 -9.68
N VAL A 215 2.29 1.40 -10.82
CA VAL A 215 1.32 1.90 -11.79
C VAL A 215 1.44 1.14 -13.09
N GLN A 216 0.32 0.75 -13.68
CA GLN A 216 0.24 0.10 -14.98
C GLN A 216 -1.00 0.57 -15.72
N THR A 217 -0.87 0.92 -17.01
CA THR A 217 -2.01 1.18 -17.88
C THR A 217 -2.35 -0.06 -18.71
N THR A 218 -3.62 -0.19 -19.07
CA THR A 218 -4.11 -1.24 -19.96
C THR A 218 -5.03 -0.59 -21.00
N SER A 219 -4.74 -0.77 -22.28
CA SER A 219 -5.57 -0.25 -23.36
C SER A 219 -6.89 -1.02 -23.49
N ALA A 220 -7.89 -0.44 -24.17
CA ALA A 220 -9.15 -1.09 -24.50
C ALA A 220 -8.98 -2.43 -25.23
N ALA A 221 -7.88 -2.60 -25.97
CA ALA A 221 -7.51 -3.87 -26.62
C ALA A 221 -6.82 -4.88 -25.67
N GLY A 222 -6.70 -4.58 -24.38
CA GLY A 222 -6.07 -5.43 -23.39
C GLY A 222 -4.54 -5.39 -23.39
N VAL A 223 -3.91 -4.49 -24.14
CA VAL A 223 -2.46 -4.33 -24.12
C VAL A 223 -2.03 -3.56 -22.89
N ARG A 224 -1.12 -4.15 -22.11
CA ARG A 224 -0.60 -3.55 -20.88
C ARG A 224 0.70 -2.81 -21.13
N SER A 225 0.87 -1.65 -20.48
CA SER A 225 2.17 -0.99 -20.38
C SER A 225 3.13 -1.81 -19.49
N ASN A 226 4.39 -1.43 -19.46
CA ASN A 226 5.29 -1.88 -18.40
C ASN A 226 4.77 -1.32 -17.06
N ALA A 227 4.91 -2.12 -16.01
CA ALA A 227 4.63 -1.66 -14.66
C ALA A 227 5.73 -0.68 -14.22
N GLU A 228 5.33 0.47 -13.69
CA GLU A 228 6.24 1.51 -13.22
C GLU A 228 6.12 1.65 -11.70
N VAL A 229 7.26 1.67 -11.02
CA VAL A 229 7.33 1.95 -9.59
C VAL A 229 7.40 3.46 -9.37
N LYS A 230 6.52 4.00 -8.54
CA LYS A 230 6.46 5.42 -8.18
C LYS A 230 6.79 5.57 -6.68
N PRO A 231 7.99 6.04 -6.32
CA PRO A 231 8.41 6.18 -4.93
C PRO A 231 7.65 7.32 -4.23
N PHE A 232 7.41 7.14 -2.94
CA PHE A 232 6.88 8.20 -2.07
C PHE A 232 7.98 9.17 -1.67
N THR A 233 7.62 10.44 -1.58
CA THR A 233 8.47 11.49 -1.03
C THR A 233 7.67 12.25 0.03
N ASN A 234 8.15 12.26 1.26
CA ASN A 234 7.47 12.89 2.39
C ASN A 234 6.01 12.42 2.55
N GLY A 235 5.78 11.12 2.47
CA GLY A 235 4.46 10.51 2.61
C GLY A 235 3.48 10.79 1.47
N LYS A 236 3.97 11.22 0.30
CA LYS A 236 3.13 11.53 -0.88
C LYS A 236 3.77 11.08 -2.17
N VAL A 237 2.93 10.70 -3.13
CA VAL A 237 3.33 10.50 -4.53
C VAL A 237 2.29 11.14 -5.44
N SER A 238 2.75 11.77 -6.53
CA SER A 238 1.91 12.32 -7.58
C SER A 238 2.46 11.94 -8.95
N PHE A 239 1.59 11.51 -9.84
CA PHE A 239 1.93 11.14 -11.21
C PHE A 239 0.75 11.37 -12.14
N SER A 240 1.01 11.41 -13.45
CA SER A 240 -0.02 11.57 -14.46
C SER A 240 0.09 10.50 -15.53
N GLU A 241 -1.06 9.99 -15.96
CA GLU A 241 -1.20 9.03 -17.05
C GLU A 241 -2.13 9.58 -18.12
N THR A 242 -1.79 9.31 -19.40
CA THR A 242 -2.64 9.70 -20.54
C THR A 242 -3.29 8.46 -21.14
N ILE A 243 -4.61 8.42 -21.12
CA ILE A 243 -5.41 7.28 -21.58
C ILE A 243 -6.55 7.73 -22.51
N ARG A 244 -7.17 6.77 -23.19
CA ARG A 244 -8.32 6.95 -24.10
C ARG A 244 -9.55 6.25 -23.57
N GLY A 245 -10.68 6.44 -24.25
CA GLY A 245 -11.91 5.69 -23.96
C GLY A 245 -11.71 4.19 -24.06
N GLY A 246 -12.08 3.47 -22.99
CA GLY A 246 -11.91 2.03 -22.82
C GLY A 246 -10.60 1.60 -22.14
N ASP A 247 -9.64 2.51 -21.96
CA ASP A 247 -8.39 2.21 -21.25
C ASP A 247 -8.59 2.23 -19.74
N MET A 248 -7.61 1.64 -19.03
CA MET A 248 -7.59 1.56 -17.56
C MET A 248 -6.22 1.98 -17.01
N ILE A 249 -6.24 2.61 -15.85
CA ILE A 249 -5.07 2.81 -14.98
C ILE A 249 -5.25 1.89 -13.78
N LYS A 250 -4.24 1.08 -13.46
CA LYS A 250 -4.20 0.26 -12.26
C LYS A 250 -3.04 0.71 -11.37
N VAL A 251 -3.36 1.04 -10.13
CA VAL A 251 -2.40 1.33 -9.07
C VAL A 251 -2.47 0.19 -8.06
N THR A 252 -1.33 -0.34 -7.64
CA THR A 252 -1.25 -1.39 -6.63
C THR A 252 -0.24 -1.02 -5.55
N GLY A 253 -0.32 -1.65 -4.39
CA GLY A 253 0.54 -1.35 -3.26
C GLY A 253 -0.07 -0.35 -2.27
N LEU A 254 -1.39 -0.21 -2.24
CA LEU A 254 -2.11 0.73 -1.38
C LEU A 254 -2.60 0.03 -0.11
N PRO A 255 -2.09 0.34 1.10
CA PRO A 255 -2.67 -0.18 2.33
C PRO A 255 -4.04 0.44 2.61
N THR A 256 -4.84 -0.23 3.42
CA THR A 256 -6.06 0.35 3.98
C THR A 256 -5.75 1.68 4.66
N GLY A 257 -6.58 2.69 4.43
CA GLY A 257 -6.36 4.04 4.98
C GLY A 257 -5.58 4.99 4.08
N ALA A 258 -4.87 4.51 3.04
CA ALA A 258 -4.22 5.38 2.06
C ALA A 258 -5.25 6.30 1.40
N ALA A 259 -4.96 7.60 1.34
CA ALA A 259 -5.86 8.55 0.74
C ALA A 259 -5.44 8.87 -0.70
N TYR A 260 -6.41 9.12 -1.57
CA TYR A 260 -6.12 9.52 -2.95
C TYR A 260 -7.09 10.58 -3.46
N THR A 261 -6.61 11.40 -4.40
CA THR A 261 -7.40 12.30 -5.24
C THR A 261 -7.06 12.04 -6.69
N ILE A 262 -8.03 12.23 -7.58
CA ILE A 262 -7.83 12.03 -9.01
C ILE A 262 -8.43 13.22 -9.75
N THR A 263 -7.65 13.82 -10.65
CA THR A 263 -8.11 14.93 -11.48
C THR A 263 -7.98 14.55 -12.95
N GLU A 264 -9.06 14.68 -13.69
CA GLU A 264 -9.06 14.58 -15.15
C GLU A 264 -8.81 15.95 -15.77
N SER A 265 -7.92 16.01 -16.74
CA SER A 265 -7.54 17.24 -17.45
C SER A 265 -7.24 16.97 -18.95
N GLY A 266 -6.80 18.00 -19.64
CA GLY A 266 -6.48 17.95 -21.06
C GLY A 266 -7.55 18.64 -21.91
N LEU A 267 -7.15 19.11 -23.12
CA LEU A 267 -8.05 19.85 -24.04
C LEU A 267 -9.24 19.01 -24.50
N ASP A 268 -9.05 17.69 -24.61
CA ASP A 268 -10.13 16.79 -25.01
C ASP A 268 -11.16 16.62 -23.91
N ALA A 269 -10.75 16.59 -22.65
CA ALA A 269 -11.68 16.50 -21.51
C ALA A 269 -12.66 17.68 -21.46
N GLU A 270 -12.26 18.87 -21.95
CA GLU A 270 -13.12 20.08 -21.95
C GLU A 270 -14.36 19.97 -22.83
N LYS A 271 -14.37 19.05 -23.78
CA LYS A 271 -15.47 18.80 -24.69
C LYS A 271 -16.60 17.97 -24.08
N TYR A 272 -16.38 17.41 -22.86
CA TYR A 272 -17.24 16.42 -22.23
C TYR A 272 -17.76 16.88 -20.87
N THR A 273 -18.88 16.32 -20.46
CA THR A 273 -19.29 16.29 -19.05
C THR A 273 -18.77 15.01 -18.41
N THR A 274 -18.29 15.10 -17.17
CA THR A 274 -17.64 13.98 -16.46
C THR A 274 -18.56 13.44 -15.37
N ALA A 275 -18.53 12.13 -15.14
CA ALA A 275 -19.15 11.48 -13.98
C ALA A 275 -18.24 10.36 -13.46
N TRP A 276 -17.96 10.37 -12.16
CA TRP A 276 -17.20 9.34 -11.43
C TRP A 276 -18.18 8.40 -10.74
N THR A 277 -18.02 7.11 -10.95
CA THR A 277 -18.87 6.10 -10.31
C THR A 277 -18.05 5.02 -9.62
N LEU A 278 -18.56 4.53 -8.50
CA LEU A 278 -18.10 3.35 -7.78
C LEU A 278 -19.30 2.44 -7.54
N ASP A 279 -19.22 1.19 -7.94
CA ASP A 279 -20.31 0.20 -7.80
C ASP A 279 -21.67 0.69 -8.35
N GLY A 280 -21.64 1.54 -9.37
CA GLY A 280 -22.81 2.14 -10.00
C GLY A 280 -23.35 3.41 -9.33
N GLU A 281 -22.83 3.79 -8.17
CA GLU A 281 -23.17 5.05 -7.51
C GLU A 281 -22.29 6.20 -7.99
N THR A 282 -22.87 7.38 -8.22
CA THR A 282 -22.13 8.57 -8.65
C THR A 282 -21.49 9.25 -7.44
N LEU A 283 -20.17 9.34 -7.45
CA LEU A 283 -19.37 10.01 -6.42
C LEU A 283 -19.17 11.51 -6.72
N SER A 284 -19.01 11.87 -7.99
CA SER A 284 -18.77 13.24 -8.44
C SER A 284 -19.18 13.40 -9.89
N THR A 285 -19.60 14.62 -10.27
CA THR A 285 -19.81 15.06 -11.66
C THR A 285 -18.79 16.10 -12.11
N GLU A 286 -17.84 16.40 -11.26
CA GLU A 286 -16.73 17.31 -11.55
C GLU A 286 -15.57 16.54 -12.19
N ARG A 287 -14.62 17.23 -12.81
CA ARG A 287 -13.39 16.62 -13.34
C ARG A 287 -12.45 16.12 -12.25
N ALA A 288 -12.57 16.66 -11.06
CA ALA A 288 -11.82 16.20 -9.89
C ALA A 288 -12.71 15.28 -9.05
N LEU A 289 -12.19 14.08 -8.76
CA LEU A 289 -12.75 13.23 -7.73
C LEU A 289 -12.27 13.76 -6.37
N PRO A 290 -13.17 14.10 -5.44
CA PRO A 290 -12.78 14.48 -4.09
C PRO A 290 -11.96 13.39 -3.40
N LYS A 291 -11.23 13.77 -2.36
CA LYS A 291 -10.42 12.84 -1.57
C LYS A 291 -11.21 11.59 -1.18
N GLN A 292 -10.68 10.44 -1.54
CA GLN A 292 -11.16 9.10 -1.19
C GLN A 292 -10.15 8.40 -0.30
N THR A 293 -10.56 7.30 0.31
CA THR A 293 -9.70 6.47 1.16
C THR A 293 -9.80 5.01 0.71
N VAL A 294 -8.67 4.32 0.65
CA VAL A 294 -8.59 2.90 0.33
C VAL A 294 -9.21 2.10 1.49
N GLY A 295 -10.19 1.27 1.17
CA GLY A 295 -10.83 0.33 2.10
C GLY A 295 -10.05 -0.97 2.27
N ALA A 296 -10.72 -1.99 2.82
CA ALA A 296 -10.17 -3.33 3.04
C ALA A 296 -10.26 -4.25 1.80
N ALA A 297 -10.55 -3.68 0.62
CA ALA A 297 -10.66 -4.41 -0.65
C ALA A 297 -10.18 -3.53 -1.81
N ASP A 298 -9.94 -4.16 -2.96
CA ASP A 298 -9.63 -3.45 -4.20
C ASP A 298 -10.77 -2.52 -4.60
N THR A 299 -10.43 -1.34 -5.10
CA THR A 299 -11.38 -0.30 -5.52
C THR A 299 -11.40 -0.21 -7.05
N ALA A 300 -12.60 -0.23 -7.66
CA ALA A 300 -12.78 -0.10 -9.10
C ALA A 300 -13.67 1.11 -9.43
N LEU A 301 -13.04 2.20 -9.86
CA LEU A 301 -13.72 3.42 -10.30
C LEU A 301 -13.95 3.40 -11.81
N THR A 302 -15.10 3.95 -12.24
CA THR A 302 -15.32 4.27 -13.64
C THR A 302 -15.51 5.79 -13.77
N VAL A 303 -14.78 6.40 -14.71
CA VAL A 303 -14.98 7.80 -15.10
C VAL A 303 -15.57 7.84 -16.50
N THR A 304 -16.83 8.29 -16.58
CA THR A 304 -17.57 8.39 -17.85
C THR A 304 -17.58 9.84 -18.31
N ASN A 305 -17.05 10.07 -19.52
CA ASN A 305 -17.18 11.35 -20.19
C ASN A 305 -18.26 11.26 -21.26
N THR A 306 -19.25 12.15 -21.17
CA THR A 306 -20.39 12.19 -22.09
C THR A 306 -20.33 13.42 -22.98
N ARG A 307 -20.43 13.20 -24.31
CA ARG A 307 -20.52 14.25 -25.30
C ARG A 307 -21.67 13.95 -26.25
N SER A 308 -22.76 14.67 -26.08
CA SER A 308 -23.98 14.54 -26.93
C SER A 308 -24.04 15.69 -27.91
N SER A 309 -24.67 15.44 -29.04
CA SER A 309 -25.02 16.49 -29.99
C SER A 309 -25.97 17.49 -29.32
N ILE A 310 -25.66 18.76 -29.43
CA ILE A 310 -26.63 19.79 -29.10
C ILE A 310 -27.64 19.73 -30.19
N ALA A 311 -28.88 19.27 -29.89
CA ALA A 311 -29.98 19.36 -30.85
C ALA A 311 -30.07 20.82 -31.31
N PRO A 312 -30.02 21.10 -32.63
CA PRO A 312 -30.11 22.45 -33.09
C PRO A 312 -31.50 23.01 -32.84
N THR A 313 -31.77 23.45 -31.61
CA THR A 313 -33.05 24.09 -31.20
C THR A 313 -33.29 25.39 -31.95
N GLY A 314 -32.28 25.93 -32.66
CA GLY A 314 -32.40 27.13 -33.47
C GLY A 314 -33.08 26.92 -34.85
N LEU A 315 -33.06 25.71 -35.42
CA LEU A 315 -33.66 25.47 -36.73
C LEU A 315 -35.20 25.55 -36.72
N LEU A 316 -35.84 25.23 -35.61
CA LEU A 316 -37.33 25.35 -35.48
C LEU A 316 -37.76 26.80 -35.24
N LEU A 317 -36.92 27.63 -34.57
CA LEU A 317 -37.21 29.05 -34.35
C LEU A 317 -36.94 29.89 -35.61
N ASP A 318 -35.95 29.52 -36.43
CA ASP A 318 -35.68 30.21 -37.70
C ASP A 318 -36.67 29.85 -38.80
N ALA A 319 -37.32 28.66 -38.77
CA ALA A 319 -38.36 28.28 -39.73
C ALA A 319 -39.76 28.82 -39.37
N ALA A 320 -40.00 29.20 -38.12
CA ALA A 320 -41.28 29.69 -37.65
C ALA A 320 -41.80 30.95 -38.40
N PRO A 321 -40.95 31.98 -38.68
CA PRO A 321 -41.40 33.14 -39.44
C PRO A 321 -41.76 32.80 -40.89
N TYR A 322 -41.04 31.85 -41.50
CA TYR A 322 -41.35 31.43 -42.89
C TYR A 322 -42.59 30.58 -42.95
N GLY A 323 -42.86 29.72 -41.94
CA GLY A 323 -44.13 28.97 -41.85
C GLY A 323 -45.32 29.88 -41.65
N ALA A 324 -45.21 30.93 -40.84
CA ALA A 324 -46.24 31.94 -40.64
C ALA A 324 -46.50 32.76 -41.90
N MET A 325 -45.46 33.15 -42.64
CA MET A 325 -45.61 33.84 -43.92
C MET A 325 -46.26 32.96 -44.99
N LEU A 326 -45.94 31.66 -45.04
CA LEU A 326 -46.58 30.72 -45.96
C LEU A 326 -48.08 30.52 -45.66
N ALA A 327 -48.43 30.44 -44.39
CA ALA A 327 -49.80 30.35 -43.92
C ALA A 327 -50.64 31.61 -44.25
N LEU A 328 -50.01 32.80 -44.07
CA LEU A 328 -50.64 34.08 -44.45
C LEU A 328 -50.85 34.20 -45.98
N ALA A 329 -49.87 33.78 -46.78
CA ALA A 329 -49.93 33.78 -48.20
C ALA A 329 -51.03 32.82 -48.73
N ALA A 330 -51.12 31.61 -48.19
CA ALA A 330 -52.16 30.64 -48.50
C ALA A 330 -53.59 31.10 -48.09
N GLY A 331 -53.71 31.70 -46.88
CA GLY A 331 -54.96 32.26 -46.39
C GLY A 331 -55.47 33.45 -47.24
N SER A 332 -54.57 34.38 -47.61
CA SER A 332 -54.94 35.51 -48.48
C SER A 332 -55.27 35.08 -49.89
N GLY A 333 -54.55 34.07 -50.43
CA GLY A 333 -54.94 33.44 -51.71
C GLY A 333 -56.30 32.84 -51.73
N LEU A 334 -56.72 32.08 -50.69
CA LEU A 334 -58.05 31.50 -50.55
C LEU A 334 -59.14 32.54 -50.44
N VAL A 335 -58.92 33.64 -49.73
CA VAL A 335 -59.88 34.75 -49.62
C VAL A 335 -60.01 35.44 -50.95
N PHE A 336 -58.93 35.67 -51.69
CA PHE A 336 -59.00 36.31 -53.02
C PHE A 336 -59.76 35.46 -54.04
N PHE A 337 -59.49 34.17 -54.11
CA PHE A 337 -60.23 33.27 -55.02
C PHE A 337 -61.66 33.07 -54.64
N ARG A 338 -62.02 33.15 -53.36
CA ARG A 338 -63.42 33.05 -52.88
C ARG A 338 -64.26 34.32 -53.24
N LYS A 339 -63.57 35.51 -53.21
CA LYS A 339 -64.19 36.79 -53.59
C LYS A 339 -64.48 36.83 -55.09
N ARG A 340 -63.56 36.36 -55.93
CA ARG A 340 -63.68 36.32 -57.38
C ARG A 340 -64.77 35.39 -57.88
N ARG A 341 -65.08 34.31 -57.16
CA ARG A 341 -66.20 33.38 -57.45
C ARG A 341 -67.55 33.90 -57.03
N ARG A 342 -67.70 35.03 -56.40
CA ARG A 342 -68.98 35.68 -56.01
C ARG A 342 -69.34 36.85 -56.90
N GLU A 343 -68.45 37.23 -57.81
CA GLU A 343 -68.65 38.34 -58.75
C GLU A 343 -68.91 37.84 -60.19
N ASP A 344 -68.92 36.55 -60.46
CA ASP A 344 -69.46 35.88 -61.66
C ASP A 344 -70.77 35.20 -61.30
#